data_5421a5aed1d69dae9a96d551db6228e5
#
_entry.id   5421a5aed1d69dae9a96d551db6228e5
#
_cell.length_a   1.000
_cell.length_b   1.000
_cell.length_c   1.000
_cell.angle_alpha   90.00
_cell.angle_beta   90.00
_cell.angle_gamma   90.00
#
_symmetry.space_group_name_H-M   'P 1'
#
loop_
_entity.id
_entity.type
_entity.pdbx_description
1 polymer ?
#
loop_
_entity_poly.entity_id
_entity_poly.type
_entity_poly.pdbx_seq_one_letter_code
_entity_poly.pdbx_strand_id
1 'polypeptide(L)'
;MEWLHNHISEFGGDPSNITLFGAGSGGADIVCHLLSRSNEVKPLFHRAVVQSAVFEPILPDIASAGRYLSRVMSSLQVSTIEKFRRVEVDKLIGLGHTLRAIDDGVFFRSGWQSYFTHEIQQQTHQKGHHHIEVSRPVGLGAVSNYFSTLLPPLGRSKSRSKSALRSLPSPSKTASGSELIPHLQPLIIGDCSSDSLLWSIPISLWTAAGVVRRLKAICQSLSKTSRILRAYDISSYTPDEEIMERVLELVNDARVAWPTQCLSDMAKQERGGKGVWRYVFDQEGPWRGLPHHAADLMYLFDNVPLPASAFATATECDSFYDGPFDVSDDEDDSTCSSHTSRTDDDEWLTTAVDEYSYARIRDTLQDRWISFANGDAPWRDDKVFVFGPEGETGERSKDIFDGRRRQRMWQEAFEPLGFQHVQKVGVELSRGPALGADRM
;
A
#
# COMPACT_ATOMS: atom_id res chain seq x y z
N MET A 1 8.15 -12.29 15.99
CA MET A 1 8.98 -12.99 14.97
C MET A 1 10.10 -13.83 15.59
N GLU A 2 10.90 -13.33 16.55
CA GLU A 2 11.98 -14.14 17.19
C GLU A 2 11.47 -15.46 17.78
N TRP A 3 10.34 -15.43 18.49
CA TRP A 3 9.73 -16.66 18.99
C TRP A 3 9.42 -17.65 17.87
N LEU A 4 8.79 -17.18 16.79
CA LEU A 4 8.47 -18.01 15.62
C LEU A 4 9.75 -18.60 15.01
N HIS A 5 10.75 -17.77 14.78
CA HIS A 5 12.03 -18.23 14.22
C HIS A 5 12.70 -19.31 15.08
N ASN A 6 12.59 -19.23 16.40
CA ASN A 6 13.21 -20.17 17.31
C ASN A 6 12.41 -21.48 17.47
N HIS A 7 11.11 -21.48 17.23
CA HIS A 7 10.23 -22.61 17.58
C HIS A 7 9.49 -23.23 16.40
N ILE A 8 9.48 -22.59 15.22
CA ILE A 8 8.64 -23.08 14.10
C ILE A 8 9.02 -24.50 13.65
N SER A 9 10.28 -24.92 13.84
CA SER A 9 10.73 -26.27 13.54
C SER A 9 10.03 -27.35 14.38
N GLU A 10 9.60 -27.02 15.61
CA GLU A 10 8.85 -27.91 16.48
C GLU A 10 7.43 -28.21 15.94
N PHE A 11 6.94 -27.34 15.05
CA PHE A 11 5.65 -27.44 14.36
C PHE A 11 5.80 -27.94 12.91
N GLY A 12 6.99 -28.38 12.50
CA GLY A 12 7.27 -28.87 11.15
C GLY A 12 7.57 -27.77 10.12
N GLY A 13 7.71 -26.50 10.55
CA GLY A 13 8.08 -25.38 9.69
C GLY A 13 9.60 -25.22 9.55
N ASP A 14 10.01 -24.43 8.57
CA ASP A 14 11.40 -24.14 8.29
C ASP A 14 11.74 -22.69 8.67
N PRO A 15 12.57 -22.44 9.71
CA PRO A 15 12.98 -21.11 10.11
C PRO A 15 13.84 -20.40 9.07
N SER A 16 14.39 -21.11 8.09
CA SER A 16 15.14 -20.55 6.96
C SER A 16 14.25 -20.17 5.77
N ASN A 17 12.93 -20.44 5.84
CA ASN A 17 11.97 -20.12 4.78
C ASN A 17 10.68 -19.51 5.35
N ILE A 18 10.78 -18.31 5.91
CA ILE A 18 9.65 -17.58 6.47
C ILE A 18 9.20 -16.50 5.48
N THR A 19 7.94 -16.54 5.07
CA THR A 19 7.29 -15.52 4.26
C THR A 19 6.25 -14.78 5.09
N LEU A 20 6.35 -13.46 5.17
CA LEU A 20 5.32 -12.61 5.78
C LEU A 20 4.33 -12.17 4.71
N PHE A 21 3.03 -12.24 4.99
CA PHE A 21 2.02 -11.60 4.17
C PHE A 21 0.98 -10.89 5.03
N GLY A 22 0.36 -9.85 4.49
CA GLY A 22 -0.66 -9.09 5.22
C GLY A 22 -1.32 -8.03 4.37
N ALA A 23 -2.60 -7.78 4.68
CA ALA A 23 -3.41 -6.75 4.04
C ALA A 23 -3.72 -5.59 4.99
N GLY A 24 -3.99 -4.42 4.44
CA GLY A 24 -4.38 -3.24 5.19
C GLY A 24 -3.34 -2.83 6.23
N SER A 25 -3.72 -2.85 7.52
CA SER A 25 -2.80 -2.58 8.63
C SER A 25 -1.71 -3.63 8.76
N GLY A 26 -2.01 -4.92 8.50
CA GLY A 26 -1.00 -5.98 8.48
C GLY A 26 0.02 -5.78 7.37
N GLY A 27 -0.39 -5.30 6.19
CA GLY A 27 0.52 -4.86 5.13
C GLY A 27 1.39 -3.68 5.57
N ALA A 28 0.82 -2.71 6.29
CA ALA A 28 1.56 -1.59 6.85
C ALA A 28 2.60 -2.03 7.90
N ASP A 29 2.27 -3.02 8.75
CA ASP A 29 3.21 -3.58 9.72
C ASP A 29 4.39 -4.28 9.03
N ILE A 30 4.13 -5.01 7.94
CA ILE A 30 5.19 -5.61 7.13
C ILE A 30 6.11 -4.52 6.56
N VAL A 31 5.56 -3.40 6.06
CA VAL A 31 6.36 -2.25 5.61
C VAL A 31 7.22 -1.70 6.74
N CYS A 32 6.67 -1.56 7.96
CA CYS A 32 7.46 -1.15 9.12
C CYS A 32 8.63 -2.11 9.39
N HIS A 33 8.40 -3.42 9.31
CA HIS A 33 9.45 -4.42 9.50
C HIS A 33 10.50 -4.39 8.38
N LEU A 34 10.10 -4.23 7.12
CA LEU A 34 11.03 -4.07 5.99
C LEU A 34 11.95 -2.85 6.16
N LEU A 35 11.43 -1.78 6.76
CA LEU A 35 12.15 -0.53 7.00
C LEU A 35 12.79 -0.46 8.40
N SER A 36 12.75 -1.55 9.18
CA SER A 36 13.34 -1.57 10.52
C SER A 36 14.85 -1.75 10.47
N ARG A 37 15.53 -1.16 11.46
CA ARG A 37 16.98 -1.32 11.67
C ARG A 37 17.34 -2.78 11.97
N SER A 38 16.49 -3.50 12.70
CA SER A 38 16.71 -4.91 13.01
C SER A 38 16.74 -5.78 11.76
N ASN A 39 15.92 -5.45 10.76
CA ASN A 39 15.86 -6.18 9.50
C ASN A 39 17.13 -5.99 8.65
N GLU A 40 17.82 -4.84 8.76
CA GLU A 40 19.12 -4.63 8.10
C GLU A 40 20.23 -5.50 8.71
N VAL A 41 20.18 -5.74 10.03
CA VAL A 41 21.24 -6.43 10.75
C VAL A 41 21.02 -7.95 10.76
N LYS A 42 19.79 -8.37 11.06
CA LYS A 42 19.42 -9.79 11.16
C LYS A 42 17.96 -9.96 10.74
N PRO A 43 17.69 -10.20 9.47
CA PRO A 43 16.33 -10.45 9.01
C PRO A 43 15.77 -11.72 9.63
N LEU A 44 14.52 -11.64 10.14
CA LEU A 44 13.79 -12.77 10.73
C LEU A 44 12.76 -13.37 9.77
N PHE A 45 12.72 -12.90 8.54
CA PHE A 45 11.89 -13.42 7.46
C PHE A 45 12.63 -13.28 6.13
N HIS A 46 12.22 -14.05 5.14
CA HIS A 46 12.95 -14.21 3.90
C HIS A 46 12.24 -13.55 2.71
N ARG A 47 10.92 -13.41 2.80
CA ARG A 47 10.07 -12.82 1.75
C ARG A 47 8.91 -12.07 2.36
N ALA A 48 8.34 -11.13 1.62
CA ALA A 48 7.17 -10.39 2.05
C ALA A 48 6.13 -10.26 0.94
N VAL A 49 4.85 -10.29 1.32
CA VAL A 49 3.71 -9.97 0.46
C VAL A 49 2.92 -8.87 1.14
N VAL A 50 2.85 -7.71 0.50
CA VAL A 50 2.17 -6.51 1.00
C VAL A 50 0.93 -6.26 0.16
N GLN A 51 -0.24 -6.41 0.77
CA GLN A 51 -1.55 -6.34 0.11
C GLN A 51 -2.31 -5.12 0.60
N SER A 52 -2.65 -4.20 -0.32
CA SER A 52 -3.45 -3.00 -0.02
C SER A 52 -3.02 -2.29 1.27
N ALA A 53 -1.73 -2.05 1.44
CA ALA A 53 -1.20 -1.49 2.69
C ALA A 53 -1.74 -0.09 2.95
N VAL A 54 -2.42 0.08 4.09
CA VAL A 54 -2.85 1.39 4.58
C VAL A 54 -1.76 1.96 5.49
N PHE A 55 -0.68 2.39 4.88
CA PHE A 55 0.49 2.93 5.58
C PHE A 55 0.44 4.46 5.64
N GLU A 56 0.52 5.02 6.84
CA GLU A 56 0.60 6.46 7.07
C GLU A 56 2.02 6.81 7.55
N PRO A 57 2.92 7.29 6.67
CA PRO A 57 4.32 7.49 7.01
C PRO A 57 4.59 8.71 7.90
N ILE A 58 3.57 9.52 8.20
CA ILE A 58 3.68 10.58 9.20
C ILE A 58 3.41 9.97 10.57
N LEU A 59 4.43 9.29 11.09
CA LEU A 59 4.33 8.65 12.39
C LEU A 59 4.46 9.69 13.52
N PRO A 60 3.70 9.55 14.62
CA PRO A 60 3.85 10.39 15.78
C PRO A 60 5.20 10.10 16.48
N ASP A 61 5.81 11.15 17.02
CA ASP A 61 6.96 11.03 17.90
C ASP A 61 6.54 10.53 19.30
N ILE A 62 7.51 10.15 20.12
CA ILE A 62 7.29 9.66 21.49
C ILE A 62 6.49 10.67 22.32
N ALA A 63 6.77 11.96 22.18
CA ALA A 63 6.07 13.00 22.96
C ALA A 63 4.60 13.10 22.58
N SER A 64 4.30 13.03 21.30
CA SER A 64 2.93 13.04 20.76
C SER A 64 2.17 11.78 21.18
N ALA A 65 2.81 10.62 21.11
CA ALA A 65 2.26 9.35 21.55
C ALA A 65 1.97 9.35 23.07
N GLY A 66 2.88 9.92 23.87
CA GLY A 66 2.70 10.08 25.31
C GLY A 66 1.51 11.00 25.66
N ARG A 67 1.34 12.11 24.97
CA ARG A 67 0.16 12.98 25.12
C ARG A 67 -1.13 12.27 24.75
N TYR A 68 -1.09 11.45 23.70
CA TYR A 68 -2.23 10.64 23.31
C TYR A 68 -2.59 9.59 24.36
N LEU A 69 -1.61 8.82 24.83
CA LEU A 69 -1.80 7.83 25.90
C LEU A 69 -2.37 8.48 27.18
N SER A 70 -1.88 9.65 27.56
CA SER A 70 -2.38 10.39 28.72
C SER A 70 -3.87 10.74 28.58
N ARG A 71 -4.30 11.13 27.39
CA ARG A 71 -5.75 11.38 27.12
C ARG A 71 -6.57 10.11 27.23
N VAL A 72 -6.11 9.00 26.66
CA VAL A 72 -6.78 7.70 26.77
C VAL A 72 -6.90 7.27 28.23
N MET A 73 -5.81 7.34 28.99
CA MET A 73 -5.81 7.02 30.42
C MET A 73 -6.79 7.91 31.21
N SER A 74 -6.84 9.20 30.89
CA SER A 74 -7.78 10.13 31.52
C SER A 74 -9.25 9.78 31.21
N SER A 75 -9.55 9.41 29.96
CA SER A 75 -10.90 8.97 29.56
C SER A 75 -11.34 7.71 30.29
N LEU A 76 -10.40 6.81 30.58
CA LEU A 76 -10.62 5.58 31.34
C LEU A 76 -10.55 5.76 32.86
N GLN A 77 -10.27 6.98 33.33
CA GLN A 77 -10.08 7.30 34.75
C GLN A 77 -8.97 6.46 35.42
N VAL A 78 -7.93 6.07 34.66
CA VAL A 78 -6.78 5.33 35.18
C VAL A 78 -5.56 6.24 35.26
N SER A 79 -4.83 6.13 36.37
CA SER A 79 -3.71 7.02 36.67
C SER A 79 -2.33 6.37 36.55
N THR A 80 -2.26 5.05 36.41
CA THR A 80 -1.00 4.31 36.28
C THR A 80 -1.04 3.30 35.15
N ILE A 81 0.13 2.97 34.62
CA ILE A 81 0.27 1.96 33.55
C ILE A 81 -0.20 0.57 34.01
N GLU A 82 0.03 0.22 35.30
CA GLU A 82 -0.39 -1.06 35.86
C GLU A 82 -1.93 -1.17 35.86
N LYS A 83 -2.63 -0.09 36.22
CA LYS A 83 -4.10 -0.04 36.12
C LYS A 83 -4.56 -0.08 34.67
N PHE A 84 -3.87 0.63 33.78
CA PHE A 84 -4.17 0.65 32.35
C PHE A 84 -4.08 -0.77 31.73
N ARG A 85 -3.05 -1.54 32.07
CA ARG A 85 -2.88 -2.94 31.62
C ARG A 85 -4.00 -3.88 32.06
N ARG A 86 -4.78 -3.52 33.06
CA ARG A 86 -5.92 -4.29 33.58
C ARG A 86 -7.28 -3.84 33.03
N VAL A 87 -7.28 -2.82 32.17
CA VAL A 87 -8.52 -2.36 31.52
C VAL A 87 -8.98 -3.44 30.54
N GLU A 88 -10.26 -3.73 30.56
CA GLU A 88 -10.91 -4.63 29.62
C GLU A 88 -10.72 -4.12 28.17
N VAL A 89 -10.42 -5.02 27.26
CA VAL A 89 -10.12 -4.70 25.85
C VAL A 89 -11.30 -4.00 25.17
N ASP A 90 -12.54 -4.42 25.48
CA ASP A 90 -13.75 -3.83 24.91
C ASP A 90 -13.90 -2.34 25.24
N LYS A 91 -13.49 -1.93 26.44
CA LYS A 91 -13.46 -0.51 26.82
C LYS A 91 -12.41 0.29 26.04
N LEU A 92 -11.28 -0.34 25.70
CA LEU A 92 -10.26 0.29 24.86
C LEU A 92 -10.75 0.44 23.42
N ILE A 93 -11.36 -0.59 22.86
CA ILE A 93 -11.93 -0.58 21.51
C ILE A 93 -13.05 0.45 21.41
N GLY A 94 -13.93 0.52 22.42
CA GLY A 94 -15.04 1.47 22.48
C GLY A 94 -14.63 2.95 22.46
N LEU A 95 -13.37 3.26 22.77
CA LEU A 95 -12.84 4.62 22.65
C LEU A 95 -12.54 5.04 21.20
N GLY A 96 -12.66 4.11 20.24
CA GLY A 96 -12.43 4.39 18.83
C GLY A 96 -11.00 4.84 18.48
N HIS A 97 -10.05 4.56 19.35
CA HIS A 97 -8.68 4.99 19.18
C HIS A 97 -7.87 3.95 18.38
N THR A 98 -7.36 4.36 17.25
CA THR A 98 -6.40 3.54 16.47
C THR A 98 -4.99 3.70 17.05
N LEU A 99 -4.41 2.59 17.50
CA LEU A 99 -2.98 2.55 17.81
C LEU A 99 -2.21 2.56 16.49
N ARG A 100 -1.25 3.48 16.36
CA ARG A 100 -0.39 3.61 15.19
C ARG A 100 1.05 3.28 15.59
N ALA A 101 1.85 2.89 14.61
CA ALA A 101 3.29 2.85 14.78
C ALA A 101 3.81 4.24 15.20
N ILE A 102 4.89 4.26 15.98
CA ILE A 102 5.52 5.47 16.51
C ILE A 102 6.95 5.49 16.02
N ASP A 103 7.43 6.64 15.55
CA ASP A 103 8.83 6.83 15.27
C ASP A 103 9.54 7.20 16.58
N ASP A 104 10.20 6.20 17.18
CA ASP A 104 10.98 6.35 18.41
C ASP A 104 12.45 6.68 18.13
N GLY A 105 12.84 6.84 16.86
CA GLY A 105 14.22 7.07 16.43
C GLY A 105 15.13 5.85 16.58
N VAL A 106 14.60 4.69 17.01
CA VAL A 106 15.37 3.46 17.25
C VAL A 106 14.94 2.34 16.34
N PHE A 107 13.64 2.14 16.15
CA PHE A 107 13.08 1.03 15.40
C PHE A 107 13.39 1.12 13.90
N PHE A 108 13.14 2.29 13.29
CA PHE A 108 13.35 2.48 11.88
C PHE A 108 14.82 2.72 11.52
N ARG A 109 15.24 2.24 10.36
CA ARG A 109 16.55 2.54 9.79
C ARG A 109 16.68 4.01 9.40
N SER A 110 17.91 4.50 9.28
CA SER A 110 18.15 5.88 8.85
C SER A 110 17.59 6.13 7.43
N GLY A 111 16.90 7.25 7.26
CA GLY A 111 16.38 7.65 5.95
C GLY A 111 15.14 6.86 5.49
N TRP A 112 14.46 6.11 6.36
CA TRP A 112 13.27 5.35 6.01
C TRP A 112 12.16 6.20 5.36
N GLN A 113 12.05 7.49 5.73
CA GLN A 113 11.06 8.40 5.17
C GLN A 113 11.25 8.64 3.65
N SER A 114 12.48 8.48 3.14
CA SER A 114 12.76 8.67 1.71
C SER A 114 12.02 7.67 0.82
N TYR A 115 11.59 6.53 1.35
CA TYR A 115 10.74 5.57 0.65
C TYR A 115 9.40 6.16 0.19
N PHE A 116 8.96 7.24 0.80
CA PHE A 116 7.68 7.87 0.54
C PHE A 116 7.83 9.29 -0.03
N THR A 117 9.03 9.80 -0.11
CA THR A 117 9.31 11.08 -0.76
C THR A 117 9.87 10.79 -2.15
N HIS A 118 9.07 10.97 -3.19
CA HIS A 118 9.51 10.95 -4.58
C HIS A 118 10.39 12.20 -4.85
N GLU A 119 11.52 12.31 -4.21
CA GLU A 119 12.62 13.05 -4.77
C GLU A 119 13.27 12.11 -5.79
N ILE A 120 12.76 12.13 -7.02
CA ILE A 120 13.51 11.68 -8.19
C ILE A 120 14.79 12.51 -8.14
N GLN A 121 15.85 11.93 -7.62
CA GLN A 121 17.18 12.39 -7.95
C GLN A 121 17.30 12.17 -9.46
N GLN A 122 16.92 13.20 -10.20
CA GLN A 122 17.36 13.36 -11.57
C GLN A 122 18.88 13.35 -11.48
N GLN A 123 19.47 12.17 -11.59
CA GLN A 123 20.85 12.05 -12.00
C GLN A 123 20.90 12.64 -13.40
N THR A 124 21.06 13.95 -13.45
CA THR A 124 21.52 14.66 -14.61
C THR A 124 22.81 13.98 -15.03
N HIS A 125 22.72 13.15 -16.06
CA HIS A 125 23.86 12.84 -16.90
C HIS A 125 24.36 14.15 -17.51
N GLN A 126 25.08 14.94 -16.73
CA GLN A 126 25.98 15.93 -17.27
C GLN A 126 27.13 15.17 -17.90
N LYS A 127 26.95 14.83 -19.20
CA LYS A 127 28.06 14.58 -20.10
C LYS A 127 28.96 15.80 -20.01
N GLY A 128 30.19 15.58 -19.50
CA GLY A 128 31.21 16.60 -19.42
C GLY A 128 31.46 17.27 -20.76
N HIS A 129 31.29 18.56 -20.77
CA HIS A 129 32.10 19.44 -21.63
C HIS A 129 33.02 20.22 -20.69
N HIS A 130 34.29 19.84 -20.73
CA HIS A 130 35.39 20.65 -20.23
C HIS A 130 35.34 22.03 -20.89
N HIS A 131 35.08 23.06 -20.10
CA HIS A 131 35.59 24.39 -20.36
C HIS A 131 36.29 24.85 -19.09
N ILE A 132 37.61 24.94 -19.21
CA ILE A 132 38.50 25.57 -18.25
C ILE A 132 38.31 27.08 -18.43
N GLU A 133 37.80 27.74 -17.44
CA GLU A 133 37.93 29.20 -17.32
C GLU A 133 38.48 29.54 -15.94
N VAL A 134 39.71 30.03 -16.01
CA VAL A 134 40.49 30.60 -14.91
C VAL A 134 39.95 32.02 -14.64
N SER A 135 39.47 32.26 -13.44
CA SER A 135 39.31 33.64 -12.95
C SER A 135 39.70 33.76 -11.48
N ARG A 136 40.59 34.74 -11.26
CA ARG A 136 41.27 35.12 -10.02
C ARG A 136 40.33 35.76 -8.99
N PRO A 137 40.74 35.82 -7.73
CA PRO A 137 39.89 36.30 -6.62
C PRO A 137 39.97 37.80 -6.41
N VAL A 138 38.86 38.39 -5.99
CA VAL A 138 38.82 39.71 -5.37
C VAL A 138 38.24 39.58 -3.97
N GLY A 139 38.98 40.14 -3.03
CA GLY A 139 38.75 39.98 -1.60
C GLY A 139 37.91 41.09 -0.94
N LEU A 140 37.89 41.03 0.36
CA LEU A 140 37.39 41.97 1.39
C LEU A 140 35.88 41.74 1.74
N GLY A 141 35.51 41.63 2.99
CA GLY A 141 36.04 41.93 4.28
C GLY A 141 35.18 41.41 5.41
N ALA A 142 35.84 41.22 6.44
CA ALA A 142 35.61 41.09 7.85
C ALA A 142 34.25 41.42 8.49
N VAL A 143 34.02 40.72 9.57
CA VAL A 143 33.62 41.07 10.96
C VAL A 143 32.76 39.93 11.52
N SER A 144 32.92 39.27 12.61
CA SER A 144 33.51 39.40 13.90
C SER A 144 33.02 38.23 14.76
N ASN A 145 33.97 37.58 15.41
CA ASN A 145 34.00 36.99 16.74
C ASN A 145 32.72 36.87 17.58
N TYR A 146 32.56 35.70 18.20
CA TYR A 146 32.60 35.39 19.64
C TYR A 146 32.07 33.95 19.85
N PHE A 147 32.75 33.02 20.36
CA PHE A 147 33.10 32.57 21.66
C PHE A 147 33.98 31.31 21.58
N SER A 148 35.21 31.47 22.00
CA SER A 148 36.05 30.36 22.46
C SER A 148 35.87 30.27 23.97
N THR A 149 35.82 29.08 24.56
CA THR A 149 36.61 28.71 25.72
C THR A 149 36.35 27.29 26.19
N LEU A 150 37.49 26.59 26.39
CA LEU A 150 37.83 25.60 27.41
C LEU A 150 37.54 24.11 27.14
N LEU A 151 38.61 23.40 26.81
CA LEU A 151 39.19 22.32 27.61
C LEU A 151 40.53 21.84 27.00
N PRO A 152 41.50 21.38 27.83
CA PRO A 152 42.91 21.27 27.47
C PRO A 152 43.34 19.90 26.92
N PRO A 153 44.59 19.76 26.42
CA PRO A 153 45.04 18.58 25.70
C PRO A 153 45.73 17.56 26.61
N LEU A 154 45.52 16.29 26.35
CA LEU A 154 46.30 15.20 26.93
C LEU A 154 46.90 14.27 25.87
N GLY A 155 48.19 14.23 25.88
CA GLY A 155 49.00 13.02 25.88
C GLY A 155 49.29 12.34 24.54
N ARG A 156 50.41 12.72 23.96
CA ARG A 156 51.14 11.99 22.90
C ARG A 156 51.83 10.77 23.52
N SER A 157 51.60 9.54 23.02
CA SER A 157 52.60 8.49 23.14
C SER A 157 52.84 7.85 21.76
N LYS A 158 54.11 7.88 21.38
CA LYS A 158 54.68 7.21 20.22
C LYS A 158 54.98 5.76 20.58
N SER A 159 54.52 4.80 19.79
CA SER A 159 55.26 3.55 19.67
C SER A 159 55.33 3.13 18.19
N ARG A 160 56.54 2.88 17.80
CA ARG A 160 57.04 2.51 16.49
C ARG A 160 57.16 0.99 16.47
N SER A 161 56.52 0.28 15.57
CA SER A 161 57.02 -1.03 15.15
C SER A 161 56.84 -1.22 13.66
N LYS A 162 57.95 -1.50 13.01
CA LYS A 162 58.09 -1.88 11.59
C LYS A 162 57.80 -3.36 11.48
N SER A 163 56.99 -3.75 10.53
CA SER A 163 57.11 -5.09 9.94
C SER A 163 56.60 -5.10 8.48
N ALA A 164 57.30 -5.88 7.72
CA ALA A 164 57.55 -5.95 6.32
C ALA A 164 56.32 -6.11 5.42
N LEU A 165 56.38 -5.44 4.27
CA LEU A 165 55.59 -5.69 3.05
C LEU A 165 55.85 -7.12 2.53
N ARG A 166 54.75 -7.85 2.33
CA ARG A 166 54.70 -8.92 1.30
C ARG A 166 53.63 -8.52 0.30
N SER A 167 54.07 -8.25 -0.90
CA SER A 167 53.25 -8.01 -2.10
C SER A 167 52.47 -9.26 -2.49
N LEU A 168 51.16 -9.15 -2.60
CA LEU A 168 50.29 -10.12 -3.23
C LEU A 168 49.76 -9.52 -4.55
N PRO A 169 49.51 -10.34 -5.56
CA PRO A 169 49.26 -9.90 -6.94
C PRO A 169 47.83 -9.35 -7.10
N SER A 170 47.69 -8.35 -7.99
CA SER A 170 46.44 -7.73 -8.42
C SER A 170 45.48 -8.75 -9.00
N PRO A 171 44.20 -8.76 -8.62
CA PRO A 171 43.20 -9.50 -9.39
C PRO A 171 42.78 -8.70 -10.62
N SER A 172 42.78 -9.41 -11.73
CA SER A 172 42.34 -9.00 -13.04
C SER A 172 40.91 -8.50 -13.06
N LYS A 173 40.68 -7.39 -13.76
CA LYS A 173 39.36 -6.88 -14.12
C LYS A 173 38.61 -7.91 -14.97
N THR A 174 37.54 -8.49 -14.42
CA THR A 174 36.52 -9.16 -15.22
C THR A 174 35.15 -8.88 -14.65
N ALA A 175 34.27 -8.42 -15.52
CA ALA A 175 32.82 -8.45 -15.51
C ALA A 175 32.09 -7.67 -14.39
N SER A 176 31.48 -6.57 -14.78
CA SER A 176 30.41 -5.87 -14.08
C SER A 176 29.18 -6.76 -13.92
N GLY A 177 29.18 -7.59 -12.89
CA GLY A 177 27.96 -8.12 -12.31
C GLY A 177 27.48 -7.13 -11.27
N SER A 178 26.29 -6.56 -11.44
CA SER A 178 25.58 -5.83 -10.40
C SER A 178 25.50 -6.75 -9.17
N GLU A 179 26.33 -6.52 -8.16
CA GLU A 179 26.19 -7.16 -6.86
C GLU A 179 24.82 -6.74 -6.30
N LEU A 180 23.87 -7.67 -6.29
CA LEU A 180 22.66 -7.59 -5.49
C LEU A 180 23.10 -7.34 -4.05
N ILE A 181 22.55 -6.31 -3.43
CA ILE A 181 22.75 -6.07 -1.99
C ILE A 181 22.21 -7.33 -1.27
N PRO A 182 23.06 -8.13 -0.58
CA PRO A 182 22.76 -9.54 -0.28
C PRO A 182 21.67 -9.75 0.78
N HIS A 183 20.96 -8.72 1.24
CA HIS A 183 20.09 -8.78 2.44
C HIS A 183 18.67 -8.24 2.26
N LEU A 184 18.28 -7.80 1.06
CA LEU A 184 16.93 -7.26 0.85
C LEU A 184 15.97 -8.37 0.44
N GLN A 185 14.91 -8.56 1.23
CA GLN A 185 13.90 -9.58 0.97
C GLN A 185 13.17 -9.32 -0.35
N PRO A 186 12.92 -10.37 -1.15
CA PRO A 186 11.97 -10.33 -2.26
C PRO A 186 10.59 -9.88 -1.79
N LEU A 187 9.87 -9.12 -2.63
CA LEU A 187 8.63 -8.46 -2.28
C LEU A 187 7.57 -8.61 -3.38
N ILE A 188 6.42 -9.19 -3.04
CA ILE A 188 5.19 -8.98 -3.80
C ILE A 188 4.44 -7.80 -3.17
N ILE A 189 3.96 -6.87 -4.00
CA ILE A 189 3.20 -5.72 -3.53
C ILE A 189 2.04 -5.42 -4.47
N GLY A 190 0.84 -5.19 -3.91
CA GLY A 190 -0.34 -4.92 -4.70
C GLY A 190 -1.46 -4.23 -3.94
N ASP A 191 -2.52 -3.93 -4.67
CA ASP A 191 -3.75 -3.30 -4.18
C ASP A 191 -4.97 -3.76 -4.97
N CYS A 192 -6.14 -3.65 -4.34
CA CYS A 192 -7.43 -3.79 -4.99
C CYS A 192 -7.86 -2.44 -5.61
N SER A 193 -8.63 -2.46 -6.69
CA SER A 193 -9.01 -1.20 -7.34
C SER A 193 -10.03 -0.37 -6.57
N SER A 194 -10.72 -0.95 -5.59
CA SER A 194 -11.75 -0.27 -4.79
C SER A 194 -11.53 -0.39 -3.29
N ASP A 195 -10.27 -0.34 -2.85
CA ASP A 195 -9.90 -0.40 -1.42
C ASP A 195 -10.59 0.69 -0.57
N SER A 196 -10.91 1.83 -1.18
CA SER A 196 -11.56 2.97 -0.49
C SER A 196 -12.98 2.70 -0.01
N LEU A 197 -13.64 1.63 -0.49
CA LEU A 197 -14.96 1.22 0.03
C LEU A 197 -14.95 0.99 1.54
N LEU A 198 -13.78 0.71 2.13
CA LEU A 198 -13.57 0.66 3.58
C LEU A 198 -14.02 1.95 4.30
N TRP A 199 -14.03 3.08 3.61
CA TRP A 199 -14.42 4.39 4.16
C TRP A 199 -15.70 4.95 3.52
N SER A 200 -16.54 4.11 2.88
CA SER A 200 -17.73 4.54 2.18
C SER A 200 -18.71 5.30 3.07
N ILE A 201 -18.97 4.83 4.30
CA ILE A 201 -19.90 5.46 5.22
C ILE A 201 -19.48 6.90 5.59
N PRO A 202 -18.28 7.17 6.13
CA PRO A 202 -17.90 8.55 6.41
C PRO A 202 -17.77 9.41 5.15
N ILE A 203 -17.38 8.83 4.00
CA ILE A 203 -17.28 9.56 2.73
C ILE A 203 -18.64 9.99 2.21
N SER A 204 -19.69 9.18 2.37
CA SER A 204 -21.06 9.53 1.94
C SER A 204 -21.65 10.77 2.63
N LEU A 205 -21.03 11.22 3.71
CA LEU A 205 -21.47 12.44 4.42
C LEU A 205 -20.91 13.74 3.82
N TRP A 206 -20.02 13.65 2.83
CA TRP A 206 -19.46 14.82 2.18
C TRP A 206 -20.44 15.44 1.17
N THR A 207 -20.52 16.77 1.21
CA THR A 207 -21.11 17.56 0.13
C THR A 207 -20.01 18.06 -0.80
N ALA A 208 -20.31 18.30 -2.06
CA ALA A 208 -19.36 18.83 -3.04
C ALA A 208 -18.67 20.11 -2.56
N ALA A 209 -19.43 21.07 -2.03
CA ALA A 209 -18.88 22.29 -1.46
C ALA A 209 -17.97 22.05 -0.25
N GLY A 210 -18.31 21.03 0.57
CA GLY A 210 -17.52 20.59 1.72
C GLY A 210 -16.15 20.07 1.30
N VAL A 211 -16.12 19.17 0.32
CA VAL A 211 -14.89 18.60 -0.25
C VAL A 211 -14.00 19.70 -0.83
N VAL A 212 -14.55 20.59 -1.65
CA VAL A 212 -13.79 21.69 -2.25
C VAL A 212 -13.17 22.60 -1.19
N ARG A 213 -13.92 22.95 -0.13
CA ARG A 213 -13.40 23.75 0.99
C ARG A 213 -12.28 22.99 1.72
N ARG A 214 -12.46 21.69 1.97
CA ARG A 214 -11.46 20.87 2.67
C ARG A 214 -10.17 20.77 1.88
N LEU A 215 -10.25 20.48 0.58
CA LEU A 215 -9.09 20.43 -0.30
C LEU A 215 -8.35 21.76 -0.36
N LYS A 216 -9.05 22.90 -0.45
CA LYS A 216 -8.43 24.24 -0.39
C LYS A 216 -7.66 24.45 0.92
N ALA A 217 -8.22 24.03 2.04
CA ALA A 217 -7.60 24.17 3.34
C ALA A 217 -6.34 23.28 3.50
N ILE A 218 -6.34 22.07 2.93
CA ILE A 218 -5.21 21.15 2.99
C ILE A 218 -4.08 21.59 2.07
N CYS A 219 -4.40 21.86 0.80
CA CYS A 219 -3.40 22.15 -0.23
C CYS A 219 -2.74 23.53 -0.06
N GLN A 220 -3.43 24.49 0.58
CA GLN A 220 -2.97 25.87 0.82
C GLN A 220 -2.44 26.58 -0.44
N SER A 221 -2.85 26.10 -1.62
CA SER A 221 -2.44 26.59 -2.93
C SER A 221 -3.58 26.40 -3.92
N LEU A 222 -3.99 27.47 -4.58
CA LEU A 222 -5.06 27.42 -5.58
C LEU A 222 -4.69 26.52 -6.76
N SER A 223 -3.45 26.60 -7.25
CA SER A 223 -2.98 25.81 -8.39
C SER A 223 -2.95 24.30 -8.07
N LYS A 224 -2.44 23.92 -6.90
CA LYS A 224 -2.41 22.52 -6.45
C LYS A 224 -3.83 21.99 -6.23
N THR A 225 -4.69 22.76 -5.57
CA THR A 225 -6.11 22.40 -5.39
C THR A 225 -6.81 22.21 -6.73
N SER A 226 -6.64 23.14 -7.68
CA SER A 226 -7.29 23.05 -9.00
C SER A 226 -6.84 21.83 -9.80
N ARG A 227 -5.59 21.38 -9.65
CA ARG A 227 -5.11 20.15 -10.29
C ARG A 227 -5.84 18.92 -9.76
N ILE A 228 -5.96 18.79 -8.43
CA ILE A 228 -6.70 17.66 -7.81
C ILE A 228 -8.18 17.71 -8.22
N LEU A 229 -8.83 18.87 -8.08
CA LEU A 229 -10.24 19.03 -8.43
C LEU A 229 -10.51 18.66 -9.89
N ARG A 230 -9.63 19.06 -10.81
CA ARG A 230 -9.74 18.68 -12.22
C ARG A 230 -9.47 17.20 -12.45
N ALA A 231 -8.46 16.64 -11.79
CA ALA A 231 -8.07 15.26 -11.96
C ALA A 231 -9.20 14.26 -11.58
N TYR A 232 -9.98 14.62 -10.57
CA TYR A 232 -11.09 13.79 -10.07
C TYR A 232 -12.46 14.36 -10.45
N ASP A 233 -12.51 15.36 -11.34
CA ASP A 233 -13.72 16.02 -11.81
C ASP A 233 -14.65 16.47 -10.68
N ILE A 234 -14.07 17.06 -9.64
CA ILE A 234 -14.77 17.58 -8.47
C ILE A 234 -14.92 19.08 -8.58
N SER A 235 -16.13 19.57 -8.43
CA SER A 235 -16.44 20.99 -8.36
C SER A 235 -17.45 21.26 -7.24
N SER A 236 -17.70 22.53 -6.90
CA SER A 236 -18.78 22.87 -5.95
C SER A 236 -20.17 22.62 -6.50
N TYR A 237 -20.28 22.28 -7.78
CA TYR A 237 -21.54 22.00 -8.51
C TYR A 237 -21.67 20.53 -8.88
N THR A 238 -20.71 19.66 -8.47
CA THR A 238 -20.83 18.21 -8.67
C THR A 238 -22.10 17.71 -7.97
N PRO A 239 -22.97 16.93 -8.64
CA PRO A 239 -24.18 16.38 -8.03
C PRO A 239 -23.89 15.55 -6.78
N ASP A 240 -24.81 15.57 -5.82
CA ASP A 240 -24.61 14.83 -4.55
C ASP A 240 -24.54 13.31 -4.77
N GLU A 241 -25.20 12.80 -5.80
CA GLU A 241 -25.14 11.39 -6.19
C GLU A 241 -23.75 10.96 -6.69
N GLU A 242 -23.02 11.87 -7.35
CA GLU A 242 -21.69 11.60 -7.92
C GLU A 242 -20.53 11.89 -6.96
N ILE A 243 -20.74 12.79 -5.99
CA ILE A 243 -19.63 13.27 -5.16
C ILE A 243 -19.01 12.15 -4.33
N MET A 244 -19.82 11.21 -3.86
CA MET A 244 -19.34 10.06 -3.08
C MET A 244 -18.35 9.22 -3.89
N GLU A 245 -18.71 8.87 -5.14
CA GLU A 245 -17.87 8.06 -6.01
C GLU A 245 -16.55 8.75 -6.33
N ARG A 246 -16.61 10.04 -6.68
CA ARG A 246 -15.41 10.85 -6.97
C ARG A 246 -14.47 10.97 -5.77
N VAL A 247 -15.02 11.10 -4.57
CA VAL A 247 -14.23 11.14 -3.33
C VAL A 247 -13.68 9.77 -2.98
N LEU A 248 -14.43 8.68 -3.20
CA LEU A 248 -13.92 7.32 -3.03
C LEU A 248 -12.72 7.07 -3.92
N GLU A 249 -12.79 7.48 -5.18
CA GLU A 249 -11.70 7.36 -6.12
C GLU A 249 -10.45 8.15 -5.70
N LEU A 250 -10.63 9.42 -5.31
CA LEU A 250 -9.55 10.25 -4.79
C LEU A 250 -8.92 9.65 -3.52
N VAL A 251 -9.74 9.14 -2.61
CA VAL A 251 -9.26 8.51 -1.36
C VAL A 251 -8.54 7.19 -1.65
N ASN A 252 -9.04 6.38 -2.60
CA ASN A 252 -8.38 5.16 -3.03
C ASN A 252 -6.96 5.43 -3.50
N ASP A 253 -6.83 6.38 -4.41
CA ASP A 253 -5.55 6.75 -4.96
C ASP A 253 -4.62 7.38 -3.90
N ALA A 254 -5.14 8.28 -3.07
CA ALA A 254 -4.32 8.99 -2.10
C ALA A 254 -3.87 8.11 -0.92
N ARG A 255 -4.67 7.11 -0.50
CA ARG A 255 -4.37 6.29 0.68
C ARG A 255 -3.75 4.94 0.37
N VAL A 256 -4.04 4.36 -0.80
CA VAL A 256 -3.64 3.00 -1.13
C VAL A 256 -2.85 2.93 -2.43
N ALA A 257 -3.45 3.24 -3.57
CA ALA A 257 -2.87 2.93 -4.87
C ALA A 257 -1.56 3.69 -5.16
N TRP A 258 -1.54 5.02 -4.96
CA TRP A 258 -0.33 5.81 -5.17
C TRP A 258 0.77 5.54 -4.13
N PRO A 259 0.49 5.43 -2.81
CA PRO A 259 1.47 4.98 -1.84
C PRO A 259 2.07 3.60 -2.14
N THR A 260 1.25 2.65 -2.59
CA THR A 260 1.70 1.32 -3.01
C THR A 260 2.64 1.41 -4.21
N GLN A 261 2.35 2.29 -5.17
CA GLN A 261 3.23 2.54 -6.30
C GLN A 261 4.56 3.16 -5.86
N CYS A 262 4.52 4.20 -5.01
CA CYS A 262 5.74 4.82 -4.47
C CYS A 262 6.62 3.80 -3.75
N LEU A 263 6.04 2.98 -2.90
CA LEU A 263 6.75 1.92 -2.17
C LEU A 263 7.34 0.89 -3.12
N SER A 264 6.60 0.46 -4.15
CA SER A 264 7.09 -0.47 -5.18
C SER A 264 8.28 0.09 -5.93
N ASP A 265 8.20 1.35 -6.37
CA ASP A 265 9.26 1.99 -7.15
C ASP A 265 10.54 2.17 -6.32
N MET A 266 10.41 2.62 -5.07
CA MET A 266 11.55 2.76 -4.16
C MET A 266 12.17 1.40 -3.80
N ALA A 267 11.34 0.40 -3.53
CA ALA A 267 11.80 -0.95 -3.27
C ALA A 267 12.54 -1.55 -4.49
N LYS A 268 12.07 -1.31 -5.71
CA LYS A 268 12.75 -1.68 -6.95
C LYS A 268 14.08 -0.95 -7.10
N GLN A 269 14.10 0.35 -6.88
CA GLN A 269 15.31 1.16 -6.96
C GLN A 269 16.39 0.65 -6.00
N GLU A 270 16.03 0.39 -4.74
CA GLU A 270 16.95 -0.12 -3.72
C GLU A 270 17.52 -1.50 -4.10
N ARG A 271 16.75 -2.34 -4.77
CA ARG A 271 17.12 -3.70 -5.20
C ARG A 271 17.73 -3.77 -6.61
N GLY A 272 18.09 -2.63 -7.20
CA GLY A 272 18.66 -2.59 -8.56
C GLY A 272 17.67 -3.04 -9.65
N GLY A 273 16.38 -2.85 -9.44
CA GLY A 273 15.32 -3.14 -10.41
C GLY A 273 14.75 -4.56 -10.35
N LYS A 274 15.22 -5.41 -9.43
CA LYS A 274 14.85 -6.84 -9.36
C LYS A 274 14.21 -7.19 -8.01
N GLY A 275 13.52 -8.34 -7.99
CA GLY A 275 13.01 -8.91 -6.74
C GLY A 275 11.82 -8.16 -6.13
N VAL A 276 11.12 -7.35 -6.92
CA VAL A 276 9.86 -6.71 -6.54
C VAL A 276 8.82 -6.92 -7.61
N TRP A 277 7.74 -7.57 -7.26
CA TRP A 277 6.65 -7.94 -8.13
C TRP A 277 5.40 -7.15 -7.79
N ARG A 278 4.89 -6.39 -8.76
CA ARG A 278 3.67 -5.59 -8.62
C ARG A 278 2.47 -6.35 -9.15
N TYR A 279 1.37 -6.39 -8.38
CA TYR A 279 0.09 -6.90 -8.88
C TYR A 279 -1.03 -5.88 -8.68
N VAL A 280 -2.15 -6.13 -9.37
CA VAL A 280 -3.42 -5.42 -9.24
C VAL A 280 -4.53 -6.45 -9.15
N PHE A 281 -5.43 -6.25 -8.21
CA PHE A 281 -6.61 -7.07 -8.05
C PHE A 281 -7.84 -6.27 -8.47
N ASP A 282 -8.37 -6.62 -9.65
CA ASP A 282 -9.52 -5.98 -10.28
C ASP A 282 -10.72 -6.96 -10.39
N GLN A 283 -10.60 -8.17 -9.79
CA GLN A 283 -11.68 -9.14 -9.80
C GLN A 283 -12.79 -8.72 -8.83
N GLU A 284 -14.02 -8.88 -9.27
CA GLU A 284 -15.20 -8.60 -8.50
C GLU A 284 -15.20 -9.37 -7.17
N GLY A 285 -15.62 -8.70 -6.11
CA GLY A 285 -15.78 -9.26 -4.78
C GLY A 285 -17.25 -9.38 -4.37
N PRO A 286 -17.54 -10.07 -3.26
CA PRO A 286 -18.92 -10.29 -2.81
C PRO A 286 -19.64 -9.01 -2.40
N TRP A 287 -18.89 -7.95 -2.09
CA TRP A 287 -19.52 -6.70 -1.71
C TRP A 287 -19.70 -5.79 -2.92
N ARG A 288 -20.93 -5.56 -3.31
CA ARG A 288 -21.34 -4.72 -4.45
C ARG A 288 -20.71 -5.12 -5.81
N GLY A 289 -20.21 -6.34 -5.92
CA GLY A 289 -19.53 -6.76 -7.13
C GLY A 289 -18.26 -5.96 -7.46
N LEU A 290 -17.64 -5.33 -6.49
CA LEU A 290 -16.45 -4.52 -6.68
C LEU A 290 -15.22 -5.16 -6.03
N PRO A 291 -14.03 -4.97 -6.58
CA PRO A 291 -12.77 -5.44 -5.99
C PRO A 291 -12.42 -4.60 -4.75
N HIS A 292 -13.16 -4.84 -3.67
CA HIS A 292 -13.04 -4.12 -2.41
C HIS A 292 -11.80 -4.51 -1.62
N HIS A 293 -11.52 -3.80 -0.53
CA HIS A 293 -10.42 -4.09 0.37
C HIS A 293 -10.45 -5.53 0.88
N ALA A 294 -9.31 -6.22 0.78
CA ALA A 294 -9.13 -7.62 1.14
C ALA A 294 -9.95 -8.65 0.30
N ALA A 295 -10.53 -8.24 -0.85
CA ALA A 295 -11.15 -9.19 -1.77
C ALA A 295 -10.15 -10.26 -2.24
N ASP A 296 -8.90 -9.87 -2.51
CA ASP A 296 -7.82 -10.77 -2.87
C ASP A 296 -7.54 -11.85 -1.80
N LEU A 297 -7.70 -11.54 -0.51
CA LEU A 297 -7.60 -12.54 0.57
C LEU A 297 -8.73 -13.56 0.54
N MET A 298 -9.94 -13.13 0.18
CA MET A 298 -11.08 -14.05 0.08
C MET A 298 -10.85 -15.10 -1.01
N TYR A 299 -10.28 -14.70 -2.13
CA TYR A 299 -9.88 -15.62 -3.19
C TYR A 299 -8.68 -16.49 -2.77
N LEU A 300 -7.67 -15.90 -2.14
CA LEU A 300 -6.48 -16.62 -1.68
C LEU A 300 -6.84 -17.76 -0.71
N PHE A 301 -7.78 -17.52 0.20
CA PHE A 301 -8.20 -18.50 1.22
C PHE A 301 -9.43 -19.32 0.81
N ASP A 302 -9.90 -19.19 -0.43
CA ASP A 302 -11.04 -19.95 -0.96
C ASP A 302 -12.31 -19.83 -0.09
N ASN A 303 -12.62 -18.62 0.32
CA ASN A 303 -13.76 -18.34 1.21
C ASN A 303 -14.74 -17.30 0.65
N VAL A 304 -14.79 -17.15 -0.67
CA VAL A 304 -15.80 -16.33 -1.34
C VAL A 304 -17.14 -17.07 -1.32
N PRO A 305 -18.20 -16.47 -0.77
CA PRO A 305 -19.55 -17.08 -0.77
C PRO A 305 -20.16 -16.92 -2.16
N LEU A 306 -19.94 -17.90 -3.05
CA LEU A 306 -20.55 -17.87 -4.37
C LEU A 306 -22.05 -18.12 -4.26
N PRO A 307 -22.92 -17.38 -4.98
CA PRO A 307 -24.35 -17.62 -5.03
C PRO A 307 -24.67 -18.91 -5.80
N ALA A 308 -25.80 -19.54 -5.49
CA ALA A 308 -26.22 -20.77 -6.17
C ALA A 308 -26.32 -20.61 -7.69
N SER A 309 -26.64 -19.41 -8.18
CA SER A 309 -26.68 -19.07 -9.61
C SER A 309 -25.31 -19.15 -10.31
N ALA A 310 -24.21 -19.03 -9.58
CA ALA A 310 -22.87 -19.19 -10.15
C ALA A 310 -22.61 -20.63 -10.62
N PHE A 311 -23.31 -21.61 -10.04
CA PHE A 311 -23.17 -23.04 -10.36
C PHE A 311 -24.20 -23.54 -11.37
N ALA A 312 -25.21 -22.74 -11.73
CA ALA A 312 -26.35 -23.17 -12.55
C ALA A 312 -26.05 -23.24 -14.05
N THR A 313 -24.92 -22.68 -14.52
CA THR A 313 -24.66 -22.59 -15.97
C THR A 313 -24.11 -23.85 -16.64
N ALA A 314 -23.79 -24.91 -15.88
CA ALA A 314 -23.20 -26.11 -16.45
C ALA A 314 -24.19 -27.21 -16.83
N THR A 315 -25.45 -27.14 -16.40
CA THR A 315 -26.41 -28.24 -16.57
C THR A 315 -27.53 -27.98 -17.61
N GLU A 316 -27.69 -26.78 -18.11
CA GLU A 316 -28.78 -26.44 -19.02
C GLU A 316 -28.41 -26.43 -20.52
N CYS A 317 -27.14 -26.60 -20.89
CA CYS A 317 -26.74 -26.63 -22.31
C CYS A 317 -26.82 -27.99 -23.01
N ASP A 318 -27.04 -29.10 -22.29
CA ASP A 318 -27.02 -30.43 -22.89
C ASP A 318 -28.42 -30.97 -23.32
N SER A 319 -29.50 -30.18 -23.22
CA SER A 319 -30.84 -30.67 -23.58
C SER A 319 -31.48 -30.00 -24.80
N PHE A 320 -30.70 -29.29 -25.64
CA PHE A 320 -31.25 -28.68 -26.86
C PHE A 320 -30.76 -29.33 -28.15
N TYR A 321 -30.89 -30.66 -28.30
CA TYR A 321 -30.95 -31.33 -29.62
C TYR A 321 -31.58 -32.69 -29.42
N ASP A 322 -32.86 -32.80 -29.66
CA ASP A 322 -33.58 -33.80 -30.46
C ASP A 322 -35.09 -33.72 -30.22
N GLY A 323 -35.83 -33.37 -31.25
CA GLY A 323 -37.28 -33.57 -31.31
C GLY A 323 -37.88 -32.84 -32.49
N PRO A 324 -38.62 -33.52 -33.35
CA PRO A 324 -39.15 -32.94 -34.58
C PRO A 324 -40.31 -31.98 -34.29
N PHE A 325 -40.38 -30.97 -35.14
CA PHE A 325 -41.46 -30.01 -35.25
C PHE A 325 -42.82 -30.68 -35.19
N ASP A 326 -43.65 -30.31 -34.22
CA ASP A 326 -45.10 -30.43 -34.35
C ASP A 326 -45.75 -29.09 -33.97
N VAL A 327 -46.53 -28.59 -34.93
CA VAL A 327 -47.24 -27.33 -34.85
C VAL A 327 -48.64 -27.65 -34.32
N SER A 328 -48.97 -27.13 -33.14
CA SER A 328 -50.36 -26.96 -32.73
C SER A 328 -50.51 -25.70 -31.89
N ASP A 329 -51.28 -24.78 -32.49
CA ASP A 329 -51.82 -23.61 -31.80
C ASP A 329 -52.74 -24.05 -30.67
N ASP A 330 -52.47 -23.57 -29.45
CA ASP A 330 -53.51 -23.31 -28.45
C ASP A 330 -53.01 -22.25 -27.46
N GLU A 331 -53.69 -21.12 -27.48
CA GLU A 331 -53.58 -20.04 -26.51
C GLU A 331 -54.11 -20.52 -25.15
N ASP A 332 -53.29 -20.50 -24.11
CA ASP A 332 -53.78 -20.34 -22.74
C ASP A 332 -52.83 -19.56 -21.87
N ASP A 333 -53.32 -18.44 -21.42
CA ASP A 333 -52.79 -17.47 -20.48
C ASP A 333 -52.68 -18.11 -19.08
N SER A 334 -51.46 -18.36 -18.61
CA SER A 334 -51.25 -18.59 -17.19
C SER A 334 -49.96 -17.87 -16.72
N THR A 335 -50.16 -16.66 -16.20
CA THR A 335 -49.22 -15.87 -15.41
C THR A 335 -48.69 -16.68 -14.23
N CYS A 336 -47.49 -17.25 -14.36
CA CYS A 336 -46.71 -17.71 -13.22
C CYS A 336 -45.95 -16.51 -12.59
N SER A 337 -46.63 -15.79 -11.70
CA SER A 337 -45.99 -14.89 -10.77
C SER A 337 -45.32 -15.68 -9.65
N SER A 338 -44.08 -16.06 -9.84
CA SER A 338 -43.24 -16.47 -8.71
C SER A 338 -42.72 -15.23 -7.97
N HIS A 339 -43.48 -14.81 -6.96
CA HIS A 339 -42.96 -13.93 -5.94
C HIS A 339 -41.91 -14.69 -5.11
N THR A 340 -40.66 -14.67 -5.55
CA THR A 340 -39.55 -14.96 -4.65
C THR A 340 -39.28 -13.71 -3.81
N SER A 341 -39.44 -13.84 -2.51
CA SER A 341 -39.08 -12.84 -1.54
C SER A 341 -37.57 -12.56 -1.67
N ARG A 342 -37.25 -11.36 -2.17
CA ARG A 342 -35.87 -10.84 -2.15
C ARG A 342 -35.42 -10.75 -0.69
N THR A 343 -34.49 -11.60 -0.32
CA THR A 343 -33.71 -11.43 0.92
C THR A 343 -32.50 -10.52 0.60
N ASP A 344 -32.02 -9.77 1.58
CA ASP A 344 -30.89 -8.83 1.45
C ASP A 344 -29.54 -9.48 0.98
N ASP A 345 -29.53 -10.81 0.78
CA ASP A 345 -28.42 -11.59 0.24
C ASP A 345 -28.27 -11.49 -1.30
N ASP A 346 -29.23 -10.86 -1.99
CA ASP A 346 -29.29 -10.83 -3.47
C ASP A 346 -28.38 -9.74 -4.11
N GLU A 347 -27.66 -8.93 -3.32
CA GLU A 347 -26.85 -7.82 -3.87
C GLU A 347 -25.61 -8.32 -4.67
N TRP A 348 -25.18 -9.55 -4.41
CA TRP A 348 -24.10 -10.21 -5.17
C TRP A 348 -24.58 -10.83 -6.50
N LEU A 349 -25.87 -11.13 -6.64
CA LEU A 349 -26.47 -11.81 -7.79
C LEU A 349 -26.38 -11.01 -9.11
N THR A 350 -25.98 -9.76 -9.07
CA THR A 350 -25.86 -8.90 -10.24
C THR A 350 -24.48 -8.92 -10.90
N THR A 351 -23.52 -9.66 -10.36
CA THR A 351 -22.15 -9.74 -10.90
C THR A 351 -21.96 -11.03 -11.71
N ALA A 352 -21.28 -10.90 -12.83
CA ALA A 352 -20.97 -12.00 -13.74
C ALA A 352 -19.84 -12.91 -13.27
N VAL A 353 -19.69 -13.13 -11.94
CA VAL A 353 -18.70 -14.06 -11.41
C VAL A 353 -19.27 -15.45 -11.46
N ASP A 354 -18.90 -16.21 -12.48
CA ASP A 354 -19.17 -17.62 -12.59
C ASP A 354 -18.12 -18.47 -11.83
N GLU A 355 -18.43 -19.73 -11.62
CA GLU A 355 -17.54 -20.70 -10.95
C GLU A 355 -16.17 -20.80 -11.66
N TYR A 356 -16.15 -20.73 -12.98
CA TYR A 356 -14.94 -20.83 -13.78
C TYR A 356 -14.02 -19.61 -13.56
N SER A 357 -14.57 -18.41 -13.63
CA SER A 357 -13.85 -17.17 -13.37
C SER A 357 -13.30 -17.14 -11.94
N TYR A 358 -14.13 -17.56 -10.98
CA TYR A 358 -13.71 -17.68 -9.59
C TYR A 358 -12.53 -18.65 -9.41
N ALA A 359 -12.69 -19.89 -9.89
CA ALA A 359 -11.65 -20.91 -9.75
C ALA A 359 -10.35 -20.49 -10.43
N ARG A 360 -10.43 -19.89 -11.61
CA ARG A 360 -9.25 -19.41 -12.34
C ARG A 360 -8.47 -18.35 -11.57
N ILE A 361 -9.15 -17.36 -10.98
CA ILE A 361 -8.49 -16.33 -10.15
C ILE A 361 -7.89 -16.94 -8.90
N ARG A 362 -8.67 -17.75 -8.15
CA ARG A 362 -8.23 -18.43 -6.94
C ARG A 362 -6.99 -19.28 -7.18
N ASP A 363 -7.06 -20.20 -8.13
CA ASP A 363 -5.98 -21.14 -8.41
C ASP A 363 -4.71 -20.42 -8.88
N THR A 364 -4.87 -19.40 -9.74
CA THR A 364 -3.73 -18.59 -10.19
C THR A 364 -3.12 -17.82 -9.02
N LEU A 365 -3.93 -17.21 -8.17
CA LEU A 365 -3.44 -16.44 -7.01
C LEU A 365 -2.69 -17.35 -6.03
N GLN A 366 -3.28 -18.50 -5.68
CA GLN A 366 -2.68 -19.48 -4.79
C GLN A 366 -1.36 -20.01 -5.35
N ASP A 367 -1.32 -20.40 -6.63
CA ASP A 367 -0.10 -20.87 -7.30
C ASP A 367 1.03 -19.84 -7.21
N ARG A 368 0.74 -18.57 -7.53
CA ARG A 368 1.73 -17.49 -7.49
C ARG A 368 2.25 -17.21 -6.09
N TRP A 369 1.39 -17.21 -5.06
CA TRP A 369 1.79 -16.98 -3.66
C TRP A 369 2.60 -18.16 -3.12
N ILE A 370 2.22 -19.39 -3.42
CA ILE A 370 2.94 -20.61 -3.01
C ILE A 370 4.31 -20.67 -3.71
N SER A 371 4.38 -20.46 -5.03
CA SER A 371 5.63 -20.41 -5.77
C SER A 371 6.59 -19.36 -5.19
N PHE A 372 6.08 -18.17 -4.90
CA PHE A 372 6.88 -17.14 -4.25
C PHE A 372 7.36 -17.54 -2.86
N ALA A 373 6.52 -18.15 -2.04
CA ALA A 373 6.90 -18.64 -0.71
C ALA A 373 7.97 -19.76 -0.77
N ASN A 374 8.01 -20.51 -1.85
CA ASN A 374 9.05 -21.52 -2.12
C ASN A 374 10.35 -20.92 -2.70
N GLY A 375 10.35 -19.64 -3.05
CA GLY A 375 11.54 -18.93 -3.55
C GLY A 375 11.60 -18.74 -5.05
N ASP A 376 10.56 -19.15 -5.77
CA ASP A 376 10.46 -18.95 -7.21
C ASP A 376 9.96 -17.55 -7.52
N ALA A 377 10.32 -17.03 -8.70
CA ALA A 377 9.76 -15.78 -9.20
C ALA A 377 8.29 -16.01 -9.58
N PRO A 378 7.33 -15.28 -8.98
CA PRO A 378 5.90 -15.52 -9.24
C PRO A 378 5.47 -15.12 -10.65
N TRP A 379 6.16 -14.15 -11.26
CA TRP A 379 6.07 -13.71 -12.66
C TRP A 379 7.31 -12.91 -13.04
N ARG A 380 7.32 -12.29 -14.19
CA ARG A 380 8.43 -11.43 -14.62
C ARG A 380 8.43 -10.12 -13.82
N ASP A 381 9.55 -9.74 -13.23
CA ASP A 381 9.69 -8.53 -12.38
C ASP A 381 9.60 -7.20 -13.15
N ASP A 382 9.74 -7.24 -14.50
CA ASP A 382 9.48 -6.11 -15.41
C ASP A 382 8.00 -5.94 -15.77
N LYS A 383 7.11 -6.84 -15.31
CA LYS A 383 5.68 -6.84 -15.57
C LYS A 383 4.86 -6.57 -14.32
N VAL A 384 3.62 -6.17 -14.53
CA VAL A 384 2.58 -6.14 -13.50
C VAL A 384 1.62 -7.30 -13.74
N PHE A 385 1.30 -8.05 -12.71
CA PHE A 385 0.32 -9.11 -12.81
C PHE A 385 -1.09 -8.56 -12.50
N VAL A 386 -2.06 -8.92 -13.31
CA VAL A 386 -3.46 -8.48 -13.16
C VAL A 386 -4.34 -9.69 -12.87
N PHE A 387 -5.18 -9.57 -11.85
CA PHE A 387 -6.24 -10.51 -11.49
C PHE A 387 -7.58 -9.81 -11.71
N GLY A 388 -8.39 -10.29 -12.67
CA GLY A 388 -9.68 -9.71 -13.03
C GLY A 388 -9.59 -8.54 -14.03
N PRO A 389 -10.75 -7.97 -14.42
CA PRO A 389 -12.10 -8.46 -14.11
C PRO A 389 -12.46 -9.75 -14.84
N GLU A 390 -13.65 -10.30 -14.56
CA GLU A 390 -14.24 -11.42 -15.29
C GLU A 390 -13.33 -12.66 -15.42
N GLY A 391 -12.56 -12.96 -14.37
CA GLY A 391 -11.66 -14.11 -14.35
C GLY A 391 -10.38 -13.96 -15.17
N GLU A 392 -10.10 -12.79 -15.77
CA GLU A 392 -8.84 -12.58 -16.46
C GLU A 392 -7.63 -12.64 -15.52
N THR A 393 -6.57 -13.31 -15.97
CA THR A 393 -5.28 -13.32 -15.27
C THR A 393 -4.13 -13.14 -16.24
N GLY A 394 -3.09 -12.45 -15.84
CA GLY A 394 -1.86 -12.43 -16.64
C GLY A 394 -0.96 -11.21 -16.44
N GLU A 395 0.20 -11.33 -17.03
CA GLU A 395 1.21 -10.29 -17.05
C GLU A 395 0.84 -9.16 -18.03
N ARG A 396 0.99 -7.92 -17.58
CA ARG A 396 0.78 -6.73 -18.42
C ARG A 396 2.07 -5.88 -18.46
N SER A 397 2.27 -5.19 -19.57
CA SER A 397 3.38 -4.22 -19.65
C SER A 397 3.13 -3.03 -18.71
N LYS A 398 4.21 -2.36 -18.32
CA LYS A 398 4.10 -1.16 -17.49
C LYS A 398 3.23 -0.10 -18.15
N ASP A 399 3.33 0.11 -19.46
CA ASP A 399 2.54 1.13 -20.18
C ASP A 399 1.03 0.86 -20.12
N ILE A 400 0.61 -0.42 -20.24
CA ILE A 400 -0.79 -0.81 -20.09
C ILE A 400 -1.25 -0.58 -18.65
N PHE A 401 -0.43 -0.95 -17.68
CA PHE A 401 -0.72 -0.74 -16.26
C PHE A 401 -0.82 0.74 -15.90
N ASP A 402 0.13 1.56 -16.36
CA ASP A 402 0.17 3.01 -16.11
C ASP A 402 -1.09 3.71 -16.63
N GLY A 403 -1.61 3.27 -17.78
CA GLY A 403 -2.89 3.75 -18.32
C GLY A 403 -4.09 3.33 -17.45
N ARG A 404 -4.10 2.08 -17.00
CA ARG A 404 -5.18 1.51 -16.18
C ARG A 404 -5.29 2.15 -14.80
N ARG A 405 -4.15 2.44 -14.14
CA ARG A 405 -4.07 3.06 -12.81
C ARG A 405 -3.90 4.56 -12.84
N ARG A 406 -4.13 5.22 -13.98
CA ARG A 406 -4.09 6.68 -14.11
C ARG A 406 -2.79 7.33 -13.61
N GLN A 407 -1.65 6.68 -13.81
CA GLN A 407 -0.36 7.19 -13.32
C GLN A 407 -0.06 8.61 -13.79
N ARG A 408 -0.45 8.96 -15.01
CA ARG A 408 -0.32 10.32 -15.52
C ARG A 408 -1.05 11.35 -14.64
N MET A 409 -2.23 10.99 -14.13
CA MET A 409 -3.00 11.83 -13.25
C MET A 409 -2.30 12.05 -11.90
N TRP A 410 -1.67 11.00 -11.36
CA TRP A 410 -0.87 11.11 -10.14
C TRP A 410 0.34 12.03 -10.33
N GLN A 411 1.04 11.92 -11.46
CA GLN A 411 2.16 12.81 -11.82
C GLN A 411 1.73 14.28 -11.92
N GLU A 412 0.55 14.55 -12.47
CA GLU A 412 0.04 15.90 -12.65
C GLU A 412 -0.53 16.50 -11.35
N ALA A 413 -1.15 15.71 -10.49
CA ALA A 413 -1.89 16.16 -9.31
C ALA A 413 -1.18 15.87 -7.98
N PHE A 414 -0.63 14.68 -7.79
CA PHE A 414 -0.07 14.24 -6.51
C PHE A 414 1.42 14.56 -6.35
N GLU A 415 2.25 14.31 -7.35
CA GLU A 415 3.68 14.60 -7.25
C GLU A 415 3.96 16.09 -6.91
N PRO A 416 3.31 17.09 -7.57
CA PRO A 416 3.52 18.48 -7.21
C PRO A 416 2.98 18.87 -5.84
N LEU A 417 2.00 18.12 -5.32
CA LEU A 417 1.47 18.32 -3.97
C LEU A 417 2.44 17.82 -2.91
N GLY A 418 3.10 16.71 -3.20
CA GLY A 418 4.03 16.01 -2.30
C GLY A 418 3.32 15.01 -1.40
N PHE A 419 4.05 13.93 -1.07
CA PHE A 419 3.52 12.75 -0.40
C PHE A 419 2.73 13.08 0.88
N GLN A 420 3.27 13.92 1.75
CA GLN A 420 2.63 14.28 3.02
C GLN A 420 1.25 14.94 2.85
N HIS A 421 1.13 15.84 1.87
CA HIS A 421 -0.14 16.51 1.61
C HIS A 421 -1.16 15.56 0.96
N VAL A 422 -0.72 14.69 0.05
CA VAL A 422 -1.59 13.66 -0.55
C VAL A 422 -2.13 12.73 0.53
N GLN A 423 -1.27 12.24 1.43
CA GLN A 423 -1.69 11.43 2.57
C GLN A 423 -2.70 12.19 3.46
N LYS A 424 -2.44 13.47 3.71
CA LYS A 424 -3.36 14.30 4.47
C LYS A 424 -4.71 14.45 3.77
N VAL A 425 -4.74 14.62 2.45
CA VAL A 425 -5.98 14.65 1.65
C VAL A 425 -6.75 13.35 1.84
N GLY A 426 -6.10 12.20 1.63
CA GLY A 426 -6.74 10.90 1.78
C GLY A 426 -7.30 10.66 3.19
N VAL A 427 -6.48 10.93 4.23
CA VAL A 427 -6.87 10.73 5.64
C VAL A 427 -8.04 11.63 6.06
N GLU A 428 -8.00 12.89 5.66
CA GLU A 428 -9.03 13.87 6.04
C GLU A 428 -10.36 13.60 5.33
N LEU A 429 -10.32 13.24 4.05
CA LEU A 429 -11.54 12.93 3.31
C LEU A 429 -12.14 11.59 3.76
N SER A 430 -11.33 10.58 4.07
CA SER A 430 -11.81 9.28 4.54
C SER A 430 -12.47 9.31 5.92
N ARG A 431 -12.25 10.36 6.71
CA ARG A 431 -12.90 10.55 8.03
C ARG A 431 -14.29 11.17 7.95
N GLY A 432 -14.69 11.67 6.80
CA GLY A 432 -15.91 12.43 6.65
C GLY A 432 -15.77 13.88 7.16
N PRO A 433 -16.82 14.71 6.96
CA PRO A 433 -16.86 16.07 7.48
C PRO A 433 -16.90 16.08 9.01
N ALA A 434 -16.27 17.08 9.65
CA ALA A 434 -16.42 17.29 11.08
C ALA A 434 -17.91 17.53 11.39
N LEU A 435 -18.52 16.62 12.09
CA LEU A 435 -19.88 16.82 12.60
C LEU A 435 -19.81 17.96 13.63
N GLY A 436 -20.47 19.08 13.34
CA GLY A 436 -20.57 20.19 14.29
C GLY A 436 -21.13 19.70 15.62
N ALA A 437 -20.59 20.24 16.72
CA ALA A 437 -21.01 19.90 18.09
C ALA A 437 -22.52 20.17 18.37
N ASP A 438 -23.24 20.71 17.39
CA ASP A 438 -24.65 21.10 17.51
C ASP A 438 -25.65 20.00 17.10
N ARG A 439 -25.19 18.76 16.89
CA ARG A 439 -26.07 17.60 16.56
C ARG A 439 -25.89 16.39 17.46
N MET A 440 -25.49 16.60 18.72
CA MET A 440 -25.61 15.60 19.77
C MET A 440 -26.64 16.02 20.79
#